data_1cb269f1bee370d915b6765734e220e3
#
_entry.id   1cb269f1bee370d915b6765734e220e3
#
_cell.length_a   1.000
_cell.length_b   1.000
_cell.length_c   1.000
_cell.angle_alpha   90.00
_cell.angle_beta   90.00
_cell.angle_gamma   90.00
#
_symmetry.space_group_name_H-M   'P 1'
#
loop_
_entity.id
_entity.type
_entity.pdbx_description
1 polymer ?
#
loop_
_entity_poly.entity_id
_entity_poly.type
_entity_poly.pdbx_seq_one_letter_code
_entity_poly.pdbx_strand_id
1 'polypeptide(L)'
;MFRELGISNDDQILMTDDFNYEEGLIQMGLDRRDAQGRLTPVYHLPLTKKMYDTLTGNKKLISRIVMEPEDLSGQMYPQNLYTKWTRDNYGPIWIPEKGATITLTKDNLPIYERCIVAYEGNTLEQKPDGIYINGQKTDTYTFNLDYYWMMGDNRHNSLDSRYWGFVPEDHVVGKPIVVWLSLDKDRGWFDGKIRWNRIFKWVH
;
A
#
# COMPACT_ATOMS: atom_id res chain seq x y z
N MET A 1 23.90 6.82 -10.10
CA MET A 1 23.62 5.47 -9.55
C MET A 1 22.13 5.24 -9.32
N PHE A 2 21.45 5.91 -8.38
CA PHE A 2 20.00 5.66 -8.15
C PHE A 2 19.16 5.88 -9.41
N ARG A 3 19.41 6.94 -10.16
CA ARG A 3 18.72 7.24 -11.42
C ARG A 3 18.93 6.16 -12.50
N GLU A 4 20.10 5.56 -12.58
CA GLU A 4 20.41 4.47 -13.52
C GLU A 4 19.69 3.17 -13.12
N LEU A 5 19.36 3.03 -11.84
CA LEU A 5 18.56 1.93 -11.30
C LEU A 5 17.05 2.19 -11.45
N GLY A 6 16.64 3.37 -11.97
CA GLY A 6 15.24 3.75 -12.09
C GLY A 6 14.61 4.23 -10.79
N ILE A 7 15.40 4.51 -9.78
CA ILE A 7 14.95 5.07 -8.50
C ILE A 7 14.82 6.58 -8.66
N SER A 8 13.61 7.12 -8.51
CA SER A 8 13.36 8.56 -8.57
C SER A 8 13.66 9.24 -7.24
N ASN A 9 13.79 10.59 -7.27
CA ASN A 9 14.00 11.37 -6.05
C ASN A 9 12.84 11.31 -5.06
N ASP A 10 11.65 10.89 -5.50
CA ASP A 10 10.48 10.75 -4.64
C ASP A 10 10.34 9.33 -4.07
N ASP A 11 11.11 8.35 -4.53
CA ASP A 11 11.09 6.98 -4.00
C ASP A 11 11.92 6.80 -2.72
N GLN A 12 12.14 7.73 -2.02
CA GLN A 12 13.01 8.52 -1.31
C GLN A 12 13.50 8.02 0.05
N ILE A 13 14.58 8.31 0.27
CA ILE A 13 15.40 9.12 1.18
C ILE A 13 14.60 9.74 2.33
N LEU A 14 14.32 8.98 3.35
CA LEU A 14 14.08 9.54 4.65
C LEU A 14 15.43 9.85 5.31
N MET A 15 15.92 11.05 5.08
CA MET A 15 16.83 11.67 6.04
C MET A 15 15.91 12.29 7.08
N THR A 16 15.61 11.60 8.15
CA THR A 16 14.86 12.21 9.24
C THR A 16 15.78 12.47 10.42
N ASP A 17 15.65 13.65 10.97
CA ASP A 17 16.17 14.01 12.29
C ASP A 17 15.20 13.59 13.41
N ASP A 18 14.20 12.74 13.09
CA ASP A 18 13.23 12.25 14.04
C ASP A 18 13.88 11.20 14.95
N PHE A 19 13.89 11.48 16.25
CA PHE A 19 14.47 10.63 17.29
C PHE A 19 13.84 9.21 17.30
N ASN A 20 12.53 9.10 17.08
CA ASN A 20 11.85 7.81 17.06
C ASN A 20 12.30 6.96 15.87
N TYR A 21 12.60 7.58 14.76
CA TYR A 21 13.10 6.89 13.57
C TYR A 21 14.55 6.43 13.76
N GLU A 22 15.39 7.24 14.44
CA GLU A 22 16.78 6.88 14.75
C GLU A 22 16.85 5.66 15.65
N GLU A 23 15.97 5.55 16.66
CA GLU A 23 15.88 4.39 17.54
C GLU A 23 15.48 3.13 16.77
N GLY A 24 14.52 3.23 15.84
CA GLY A 24 14.13 2.15 14.94
C GLY A 24 15.29 1.69 14.03
N LEU A 25 16.09 2.60 13.51
CA LEU A 25 17.28 2.29 12.73
C LEU A 25 18.35 1.54 13.55
N ILE A 26 18.57 1.97 14.79
CA ILE A 26 19.51 1.30 15.71
C ILE A 26 19.04 -0.13 16.02
N GLN A 27 17.75 -0.34 16.26
CA GLN A 27 17.17 -1.68 16.48
C GLN A 27 17.36 -2.59 15.26
N MET A 28 17.31 -2.05 14.05
CA MET A 28 17.64 -2.76 12.81
C MET A 28 19.16 -2.91 12.60
N GLY A 29 19.98 -2.41 13.52
CA GLY A 29 21.44 -2.43 13.44
C GLY A 29 22.00 -1.48 12.39
N LEU A 30 21.27 -0.43 12.02
CA LEU A 30 21.72 0.66 11.14
C LEU A 30 22.20 1.83 12.00
N ASP A 31 23.49 1.88 12.27
CA ASP A 31 24.09 3.08 12.87
C ASP A 31 24.27 4.16 11.80
N ARG A 32 23.76 5.36 12.08
CA ARG A 32 23.91 6.53 11.21
C ARG A 32 25.28 7.22 11.34
N ARG A 33 26.14 6.70 12.18
CA ARG A 33 27.47 7.28 12.39
C ARG A 33 28.55 6.36 11.83
N ASP A 34 29.48 6.97 11.10
CA ASP A 34 30.71 6.28 10.71
C ASP A 34 31.69 6.14 11.91
N ALA A 35 32.79 5.42 11.69
CA ALA A 35 33.83 5.23 12.70
C ALA A 35 34.43 6.53 13.25
N GLN A 36 34.19 7.66 12.58
CA GLN A 36 34.63 9.01 12.98
C GLN A 36 33.49 9.81 13.62
N GLY A 37 32.32 9.21 13.85
CA GLY A 37 31.15 9.85 14.46
C GLY A 37 30.39 10.79 13.52
N ARG A 38 30.67 10.80 12.19
CA ARG A 38 29.99 11.64 11.22
C ARG A 38 28.68 10.95 10.76
N LEU A 39 27.63 11.73 10.59
CA LEU A 39 26.37 11.23 10.08
C LEU A 39 26.52 10.68 8.66
N THR A 40 26.06 9.46 8.46
CA THR A 40 25.96 8.80 7.14
C THR A 40 24.52 8.84 6.66
N PRO A 41 24.27 9.07 5.38
CA PRO A 41 22.90 9.04 4.84
C PRO A 41 22.33 7.62 4.88
N VAL A 42 21.09 7.51 5.36
CA VAL A 42 20.28 6.28 5.29
C VAL A 42 19.16 6.52 4.30
N TYR A 43 18.92 5.53 3.45
CA TYR A 43 17.91 5.58 2.41
C TYR A 43 16.90 4.46 2.62
N HIS A 44 15.63 4.79 2.62
CA HIS A 44 14.53 3.83 2.61
C HIS A 44 14.01 3.70 1.18
N LEU A 45 14.17 2.54 0.57
CA LEU A 45 13.89 2.32 -0.85
C LEU A 45 13.21 0.99 -1.09
N PRO A 46 12.16 0.94 -1.93
CA PRO A 46 11.65 -0.31 -2.46
C PRO A 46 12.62 -0.87 -3.50
N LEU A 47 13.24 -2.01 -3.21
CA LEU A 47 14.24 -2.61 -4.09
C LEU A 47 13.70 -3.87 -4.76
N THR A 48 13.80 -3.92 -6.09
CA THR A 48 13.71 -5.20 -6.80
C THR A 48 14.95 -6.05 -6.55
N LYS A 49 14.85 -7.37 -6.76
CA LYS A 49 16.01 -8.25 -6.64
C LYS A 49 17.22 -7.77 -7.47
N LYS A 50 16.98 -7.32 -8.70
CA LYS A 50 18.03 -6.78 -9.57
C LYS A 50 18.70 -5.54 -8.99
N MET A 51 17.91 -4.62 -8.43
CA MET A 51 18.43 -3.40 -7.76
C MET A 51 19.26 -3.77 -6.54
N TYR A 52 18.75 -4.68 -5.71
CA TYR A 52 19.46 -5.18 -4.54
C TYR A 52 20.81 -5.79 -4.91
N ASP A 53 20.85 -6.69 -5.90
CA ASP A 53 22.07 -7.35 -6.36
C ASP A 53 23.09 -6.32 -6.91
N THR A 54 22.63 -5.29 -7.62
CA THR A 54 23.48 -4.20 -8.14
C THR A 54 24.06 -3.35 -7.01
N LEU A 55 23.24 -3.00 -6.02
CA LEU A 55 23.67 -2.16 -4.87
C LEU A 55 24.65 -2.92 -3.97
N THR A 56 24.38 -4.17 -3.66
CA THR A 56 25.26 -5.02 -2.82
C THR A 56 26.60 -5.28 -3.49
N GLY A 57 26.66 -5.27 -4.81
CA GLY A 57 27.92 -5.33 -5.57
C GLY A 57 28.81 -4.11 -5.41
N ASN A 58 28.27 -2.97 -5.00
CA ASN A 58 28.99 -1.69 -4.91
C ASN A 58 29.39 -1.34 -3.45
N LYS A 59 30.26 -2.15 -2.87
CA LYS A 59 30.73 -2.00 -1.48
C LYS A 59 31.44 -0.67 -1.15
N LYS A 60 31.84 0.10 -2.16
CA LYS A 60 32.45 1.43 -1.96
C LYS A 60 31.43 2.49 -1.63
N LEU A 61 30.20 2.34 -2.08
CA LEU A 61 29.14 3.32 -1.90
C LEU A 61 28.09 2.89 -0.88
N ILE A 62 27.89 1.59 -0.72
CA ILE A 62 26.89 1.03 0.17
C ILE A 62 27.57 0.21 1.27
N SER A 63 27.50 0.68 2.49
CA SER A 63 28.07 0.01 3.65
C SER A 63 27.21 -1.18 4.10
N ARG A 64 25.89 -1.03 4.09
CA ARG A 64 24.95 -2.05 4.56
C ARG A 64 23.58 -1.86 3.91
N ILE A 65 22.89 -2.96 3.64
CA ILE A 65 21.47 -3.01 3.29
C ILE A 65 20.78 -3.92 4.31
N VAL A 66 19.70 -3.45 4.88
CA VAL A 66 18.86 -4.21 5.81
C VAL A 66 17.44 -4.20 5.28
N MET A 67 16.76 -5.33 5.36
CA MET A 67 15.34 -5.39 5.07
C MET A 67 14.56 -4.87 6.27
N GLU A 68 13.68 -3.91 6.04
CA GLU A 68 12.80 -3.38 7.08
C GLU A 68 11.88 -4.50 7.58
N PRO A 69 11.79 -4.71 8.91
CA PRO A 69 10.87 -5.68 9.45
C PRO A 69 9.43 -5.25 9.15
N GLU A 70 8.63 -6.19 8.72
CA GLU A 70 7.23 -5.97 8.39
C GLU A 70 6.36 -6.07 9.64
N ASP A 71 6.40 -5.06 10.49
CA ASP A 71 5.44 -4.93 11.59
C ASP A 71 4.39 -3.86 11.27
N LEU A 72 3.33 -4.29 10.63
CA LEU A 72 2.16 -3.48 10.30
C LEU A 72 0.91 -4.00 11.02
N SER A 73 1.08 -4.67 12.14
CA SER A 73 -0.01 -5.21 12.97
C SER A 73 -1.05 -4.14 13.27
N GLY A 74 -2.30 -4.37 12.84
CA GLY A 74 -3.41 -3.45 13.05
C GLY A 74 -3.49 -2.25 12.09
N GLN A 75 -2.53 -2.04 11.20
CA GLN A 75 -2.56 -0.95 10.21
C GLN A 75 -3.23 -1.37 8.90
N MET A 76 -3.23 -2.67 8.61
CA MET A 76 -3.89 -3.21 7.43
C MET A 76 -5.40 -3.33 7.65
N TYR A 77 -6.17 -3.01 6.61
CA TYR A 77 -7.62 -3.24 6.64
C TYR A 77 -7.93 -4.72 6.95
N PRO A 78 -8.89 -5.01 7.82
CA PRO A 78 -9.86 -4.16 8.50
C PRO A 78 -9.35 -3.50 9.79
N GLN A 79 -8.07 -3.26 9.95
CA GLN A 79 -7.42 -2.56 11.07
C GLN A 79 -7.73 -3.19 12.44
N ASN A 80 -7.69 -4.50 12.49
CA ASN A 80 -7.88 -5.27 13.72
C ASN A 80 -6.64 -6.12 14.03
N LEU A 81 -6.56 -6.62 15.26
CA LEU A 81 -5.43 -7.43 15.72
C LEU A 81 -5.58 -8.93 15.39
N TYR A 82 -6.71 -9.34 14.80
CA TYR A 82 -7.00 -10.76 14.52
C TYR A 82 -6.46 -11.18 13.16
N THR A 83 -6.55 -10.32 12.14
CA THR A 83 -5.93 -10.57 10.86
C THR A 83 -4.44 -10.25 10.96
N LYS A 84 -3.60 -11.25 10.78
CA LYS A 84 -2.14 -11.08 10.72
C LYS A 84 -1.68 -10.70 9.32
N TRP A 85 -2.49 -9.92 8.62
CA TRP A 85 -2.17 -9.52 7.25
C TRP A 85 -1.11 -8.42 7.24
N THR A 86 -0.20 -8.53 6.29
CA THR A 86 0.87 -7.57 6.05
C THR A 86 0.77 -7.03 4.61
N ARG A 87 1.61 -6.09 4.24
CA ARG A 87 1.64 -5.56 2.86
C ARG A 87 1.89 -6.64 1.82
N ASP A 88 2.76 -7.60 2.13
CA ASP A 88 3.21 -8.63 1.21
C ASP A 88 2.41 -9.94 1.36
N ASN A 89 1.85 -10.19 2.55
CA ASN A 89 1.04 -11.37 2.84
C ASN A 89 -0.37 -10.95 3.26
N TYR A 90 -1.18 -10.59 2.28
CA TYR A 90 -2.53 -10.09 2.47
C TYR A 90 -3.57 -11.08 1.96
N GLY A 91 -4.63 -11.32 2.74
CA GLY A 91 -5.73 -12.19 2.37
C GLY A 91 -5.58 -13.64 2.84
N PRO A 92 -6.38 -14.55 2.31
CA PRO A 92 -7.33 -14.33 1.21
C PRO A 92 -8.52 -13.44 1.62
N ILE A 93 -9.00 -12.62 0.68
CA ILE A 93 -10.19 -11.79 0.84
C ILE A 93 -11.16 -12.05 -0.31
N TRP A 94 -12.44 -12.26 0.03
CA TRP A 94 -13.48 -12.39 -0.97
C TRP A 94 -14.02 -11.00 -1.31
N ILE A 95 -14.08 -10.67 -2.60
CA ILE A 95 -14.54 -9.37 -3.10
C ILE A 95 -16.02 -9.51 -3.47
N PRO A 96 -16.91 -8.73 -2.84
CA PRO A 96 -18.35 -8.83 -3.11
C PRO A 96 -18.70 -8.36 -4.52
N GLU A 97 -19.67 -9.04 -5.13
CA GLU A 97 -20.36 -8.59 -6.33
C GLU A 97 -21.83 -8.32 -6.03
N LYS A 98 -22.45 -7.50 -6.82
CA LYS A 98 -23.87 -7.16 -6.71
C LYS A 98 -24.75 -8.40 -6.78
N GLY A 99 -25.65 -8.52 -5.82
CA GLY A 99 -26.55 -9.68 -5.69
C GLY A 99 -25.95 -10.90 -4.98
N ALA A 100 -24.65 -10.89 -4.71
CA ALA A 100 -24.03 -11.98 -3.96
C ALA A 100 -24.37 -11.90 -2.47
N THR A 101 -24.60 -13.07 -1.87
CA THR A 101 -24.95 -13.17 -0.44
C THR A 101 -23.84 -13.85 0.32
N ILE A 102 -23.48 -13.29 1.46
CA ILE A 102 -22.49 -13.85 2.38
C ILE A 102 -23.14 -14.17 3.73
N THR A 103 -22.68 -15.24 4.36
CA THR A 103 -22.98 -15.49 5.77
C THR A 103 -22.07 -14.63 6.64
N LEU A 104 -22.65 -13.82 7.51
CA LEU A 104 -21.93 -12.95 8.43
C LEU A 104 -21.53 -13.71 9.69
N THR A 105 -20.28 -13.55 10.06
CA THR A 105 -19.70 -14.12 11.28
C THR A 105 -18.95 -13.02 12.05
N LYS A 106 -18.63 -13.26 13.30
CA LYS A 106 -17.79 -12.31 14.06
C LYS A 106 -16.42 -12.09 13.44
N ASP A 107 -15.91 -13.09 12.74
CA ASP A 107 -14.56 -13.04 12.13
C ASP A 107 -14.56 -12.25 10.83
N ASN A 108 -15.60 -12.37 10.00
CA ASN A 108 -15.65 -11.68 8.70
C ASN A 108 -16.37 -10.33 8.75
N LEU A 109 -17.16 -10.09 9.79
CA LEU A 109 -17.92 -8.84 9.92
C LEU A 109 -17.02 -7.58 9.83
N PRO A 110 -15.86 -7.49 10.49
CA PRO A 110 -14.98 -6.32 10.37
C PRO A 110 -14.51 -6.06 8.93
N ILE A 111 -14.46 -7.10 8.10
CA ILE A 111 -14.07 -6.98 6.69
C ILE A 111 -15.17 -6.31 5.86
N TYR A 112 -16.45 -6.64 6.15
CA TYR A 112 -17.59 -6.21 5.33
C TYR A 112 -18.44 -5.11 5.95
N GLU A 113 -18.23 -4.78 7.22
CA GLU A 113 -18.97 -3.74 7.94
C GLU A 113 -19.00 -2.41 7.20
N ARG A 114 -17.86 -1.98 6.66
CA ARG A 114 -17.76 -0.73 5.90
C ARG A 114 -18.59 -0.76 4.62
N CYS A 115 -18.63 -1.90 3.93
CA CYS A 115 -19.48 -2.08 2.75
C CYS A 115 -20.95 -1.94 3.13
N ILE A 116 -21.38 -2.60 4.19
CA ILE A 116 -22.76 -2.64 4.65
C ILE A 116 -23.22 -1.28 5.15
N VAL A 117 -22.40 -0.63 6.00
CA VAL A 117 -22.81 0.60 6.70
C VAL A 117 -22.48 1.83 5.87
N ALA A 118 -21.23 2.03 5.49
CA ALA A 118 -20.78 3.28 4.90
C ALA A 118 -21.16 3.42 3.42
N TYR A 119 -21.08 2.32 2.66
CA TYR A 119 -21.34 2.38 1.22
C TYR A 119 -22.79 2.05 0.85
N GLU A 120 -23.43 1.12 1.56
CA GLU A 120 -24.81 0.75 1.27
C GLU A 120 -25.84 1.36 2.26
N GLY A 121 -25.37 2.20 3.19
CA GLY A 121 -26.23 3.06 4.03
C GLY A 121 -27.06 2.33 5.07
N ASN A 122 -26.70 1.09 5.43
CA ASN A 122 -27.42 0.32 6.42
C ASN A 122 -26.93 0.64 7.84
N THR A 123 -27.78 0.35 8.83
CA THR A 123 -27.36 0.30 10.23
C THR A 123 -26.93 -1.12 10.59
N LEU A 124 -25.87 -1.27 11.37
CA LEU A 124 -25.37 -2.56 11.81
C LEU A 124 -25.11 -2.52 13.31
N GLU A 125 -25.65 -3.49 14.02
CA GLU A 125 -25.47 -3.66 15.46
C GLU A 125 -25.07 -5.10 15.78
N GLN A 126 -24.05 -5.27 16.60
CA GLN A 126 -23.70 -6.55 17.19
C GLN A 126 -24.30 -6.63 18.58
N LYS A 127 -25.15 -7.65 18.84
CA LYS A 127 -25.72 -7.94 20.15
C LYS A 127 -25.23 -9.30 20.64
N PRO A 128 -25.35 -9.60 21.94
CA PRO A 128 -24.95 -10.90 22.47
C PRO A 128 -25.60 -12.11 21.76
N ASP A 129 -26.80 -11.91 21.23
CA ASP A 129 -27.61 -12.92 20.58
C ASP A 129 -27.49 -12.94 19.05
N GLY A 130 -26.74 -12.03 18.42
CA GLY A 130 -26.53 -12.03 16.99
C GLY A 130 -26.25 -10.68 16.36
N ILE A 131 -26.21 -10.67 15.03
CA ILE A 131 -26.00 -9.49 14.19
C ILE A 131 -27.36 -8.94 13.76
N TYR A 132 -27.51 -7.61 13.80
CA TYR A 132 -28.71 -6.91 13.40
C TYR A 132 -28.38 -5.91 12.30
N ILE A 133 -29.12 -5.97 11.18
CA ILE A 133 -29.03 -4.99 10.08
C ILE A 133 -30.39 -4.32 9.95
N ASN A 134 -30.42 -2.98 10.00
CA ASN A 134 -31.64 -2.18 9.96
C ASN A 134 -32.67 -2.64 11.04
N GLY A 135 -32.17 -3.04 12.21
CA GLY A 135 -32.99 -3.49 13.32
C GLY A 135 -33.51 -4.92 13.20
N GLN A 136 -33.23 -5.64 12.10
CA GLN A 136 -33.63 -7.02 11.89
C GLN A 136 -32.46 -7.95 12.17
N LYS A 137 -32.70 -9.01 12.95
CA LYS A 137 -31.71 -10.05 13.21
C LYS A 137 -31.46 -10.87 11.94
N THR A 138 -30.20 -10.96 11.53
CA THR A 138 -29.79 -11.72 10.34
C THR A 138 -28.40 -12.31 10.52
N ASP A 139 -28.16 -13.43 9.85
CA ASP A 139 -26.86 -14.06 9.74
C ASP A 139 -26.30 -13.98 8.30
N THR A 140 -27.02 -13.30 7.40
CA THR A 140 -26.63 -13.16 6.00
C THR A 140 -26.78 -11.72 5.54
N TYR A 141 -26.01 -11.36 4.51
CA TYR A 141 -26.13 -10.08 3.84
C TYR A 141 -25.98 -10.24 2.33
N THR A 142 -26.85 -9.57 1.56
CA THR A 142 -26.80 -9.54 0.10
C THR A 142 -26.33 -8.15 -0.33
N PHE A 143 -25.24 -8.07 -1.08
CA PHE A 143 -24.66 -6.82 -1.53
C PHE A 143 -25.46 -6.20 -2.68
N ASN A 144 -25.60 -4.86 -2.64
CA ASN A 144 -26.32 -4.11 -3.66
C ASN A 144 -25.40 -3.46 -4.71
N LEU A 145 -24.10 -3.45 -4.46
CA LEU A 145 -23.07 -2.85 -5.31
C LEU A 145 -22.00 -3.89 -5.67
N ASP A 146 -21.35 -3.68 -6.82
CA ASP A 146 -20.07 -4.31 -7.12
C ASP A 146 -18.95 -3.64 -6.36
N TYR A 147 -17.99 -4.43 -5.90
CA TYR A 147 -16.82 -3.93 -5.17
C TYR A 147 -15.53 -4.29 -5.88
N TYR A 148 -14.54 -3.46 -5.70
CA TYR A 148 -13.21 -3.63 -6.27
C TYR A 148 -12.16 -3.61 -5.18
N TRP A 149 -11.06 -4.31 -5.44
CA TRP A 149 -9.86 -4.26 -4.61
C TRP A 149 -8.74 -3.64 -5.42
N MET A 150 -8.43 -2.39 -5.11
CA MET A 150 -7.46 -1.60 -5.85
C MET A 150 -6.10 -1.71 -5.19
N MET A 151 -5.07 -2.04 -5.98
CA MET A 151 -3.71 -2.13 -5.49
C MET A 151 -2.78 -1.36 -6.42
N GLY A 152 -1.95 -0.48 -5.85
CA GLY A 152 -0.94 0.24 -6.61
C GLY A 152 0.19 -0.67 -7.08
N ASP A 153 0.74 -0.41 -8.27
CA ASP A 153 1.85 -1.19 -8.82
C ASP A 153 3.11 -1.12 -7.95
N ASN A 154 3.37 0.05 -7.35
CA ASN A 154 4.41 0.20 -6.35
C ASN A 154 3.89 -0.22 -4.97
N ARG A 155 3.93 -1.52 -4.70
CA ARG A 155 3.32 -2.17 -3.53
C ARG A 155 3.72 -1.58 -2.18
N HIS A 156 4.95 -1.15 -2.06
CA HIS A 156 5.50 -0.61 -0.80
C HIS A 156 5.34 0.92 -0.69
N ASN A 157 5.00 1.59 -1.77
CA ASN A 157 4.73 3.03 -1.80
C ASN A 157 3.35 3.31 -2.42
N SER A 158 2.32 2.67 -1.87
CA SER A 158 0.94 2.83 -2.28
C SER A 158 0.02 2.77 -1.06
N LEU A 159 -0.76 3.83 -0.88
CA LEU A 159 -1.86 3.86 0.08
C LEU A 159 -3.12 3.38 -0.64
N ASP A 160 -3.35 2.07 -0.64
CA ASP A 160 -4.37 1.38 -1.44
C ASP A 160 -5.35 0.56 -0.59
N SER A 161 -6.13 -0.33 -1.22
CA SER A 161 -7.17 -1.11 -0.54
C SER A 161 -6.67 -1.94 0.64
N ARG A 162 -5.41 -2.27 0.69
CA ARG A 162 -4.81 -2.95 1.85
C ARG A 162 -4.89 -2.11 3.14
N TYR A 163 -5.03 -0.79 3.01
CA TYR A 163 -5.12 0.14 4.14
C TYR A 163 -6.54 0.63 4.39
N TRP A 164 -7.34 0.87 3.36
CA TRP A 164 -8.66 1.48 3.48
C TRP A 164 -9.83 0.60 3.01
N GLY A 165 -9.56 -0.59 2.45
CA GLY A 165 -10.58 -1.59 2.12
C GLY A 165 -11.15 -1.49 0.71
N PHE A 166 -12.39 -1.91 0.54
CA PHE A 166 -13.09 -2.00 -0.73
C PHE A 166 -13.41 -0.65 -1.36
N VAL A 167 -13.50 -0.64 -2.69
CA VAL A 167 -13.99 0.48 -3.49
C VAL A 167 -15.33 0.05 -4.11
N PRO A 168 -16.46 0.69 -3.77
CA PRO A 168 -17.72 0.40 -4.43
C PRO A 168 -17.73 0.98 -5.86
N GLU A 169 -18.54 0.38 -6.74
CA GLU A 169 -18.59 0.74 -8.17
C GLU A 169 -18.88 2.22 -8.45
N ASP A 170 -19.71 2.85 -7.61
CA ASP A 170 -20.10 4.26 -7.72
C ASP A 170 -18.97 5.24 -7.33
N HIS A 171 -17.88 4.75 -6.74
CA HIS A 171 -16.67 5.53 -6.45
C HIS A 171 -15.63 5.43 -7.57
N VAL A 172 -15.85 4.59 -8.59
CA VAL A 172 -14.95 4.45 -9.73
C VAL A 172 -15.19 5.59 -10.71
N VAL A 173 -14.29 6.56 -10.74
CA VAL A 173 -14.39 7.75 -11.59
C VAL A 173 -14.19 7.41 -13.08
N GLY A 174 -13.33 6.45 -13.39
CA GLY A 174 -13.06 6.03 -14.76
C GLY A 174 -11.77 5.25 -14.92
N LYS A 175 -11.56 4.73 -16.13
CA LYS A 175 -10.35 4.01 -16.54
C LYS A 175 -9.58 4.87 -17.55
N PRO A 176 -8.26 5.09 -17.37
CA PRO A 176 -7.46 5.75 -18.37
C PRO A 176 -7.39 4.87 -19.64
N ILE A 177 -7.56 5.47 -20.81
CA ILE A 177 -7.55 4.75 -22.09
C ILE A 177 -6.22 4.98 -22.83
N VAL A 178 -5.71 6.21 -22.78
CA VAL A 178 -4.51 6.60 -23.54
C VAL A 178 -3.65 7.56 -22.74
N VAL A 179 -2.34 7.39 -22.81
CA VAL A 179 -1.37 8.38 -22.32
C VAL A 179 -1.10 9.35 -23.45
N TRP A 180 -1.66 10.56 -23.37
CA TRP A 180 -1.45 11.58 -24.42
C TRP A 180 -0.20 12.42 -24.19
N LEU A 181 0.27 12.59 -22.94
CA LEU A 181 1.49 13.29 -22.57
C LEU A 181 2.16 12.58 -21.38
N SER A 182 3.47 12.42 -21.44
CA SER A 182 4.27 11.88 -20.34
C SER A 182 5.51 12.73 -20.11
N LEU A 183 5.62 13.27 -18.90
CA LEU A 183 6.74 14.10 -18.49
C LEU A 183 7.57 13.39 -17.43
N ASP A 184 8.88 13.56 -17.50
CA ASP A 184 9.80 13.15 -16.44
C ASP A 184 9.98 14.31 -15.46
N LYS A 185 9.59 14.11 -14.19
CA LYS A 185 9.66 15.16 -13.16
C LYS A 185 11.10 15.52 -12.77
N ASP A 186 12.02 14.57 -12.92
CA ASP A 186 13.42 14.70 -12.53
C ASP A 186 14.31 15.28 -13.63
N ARG A 187 13.73 15.62 -14.80
CA ARG A 187 14.47 16.16 -15.94
C ARG A 187 14.03 17.57 -16.30
N GLY A 188 15.02 18.39 -16.72
CA GLY A 188 14.76 19.71 -17.28
C GLY A 188 14.18 19.65 -18.72
N TRP A 189 13.62 20.77 -19.18
CA TRP A 189 13.03 20.87 -20.52
C TRP A 189 13.99 20.48 -21.65
N PHE A 190 15.27 20.80 -21.49
CA PHE A 190 16.33 20.49 -22.48
C PHE A 190 17.08 19.18 -22.19
N ASP A 191 16.72 18.46 -21.11
CA ASP A 191 17.39 17.23 -20.67
C ASP A 191 16.41 16.02 -20.73
N GLY A 192 15.52 16.02 -21.72
CA GLY A 192 14.64 14.89 -21.96
C GLY A 192 13.42 14.80 -21.02
N LYS A 193 12.85 15.95 -20.65
CA LYS A 193 11.63 16.03 -19.83
C LYS A 193 10.45 15.32 -20.49
N ILE A 194 10.34 15.37 -21.79
CA ILE A 194 9.25 14.70 -22.52
C ILE A 194 9.65 13.25 -22.80
N ARG A 195 8.84 12.32 -22.31
CA ARG A 195 9.02 10.88 -22.55
C ARG A 195 8.29 10.47 -23.83
N TRP A 196 8.89 10.75 -24.98
CA TRP A 196 8.29 10.52 -26.30
C TRP A 196 7.84 9.07 -26.53
N ASN A 197 8.55 8.10 -25.95
CA ASN A 197 8.22 6.68 -26.05
C ASN A 197 6.96 6.26 -25.27
N ARG A 198 6.35 7.16 -24.50
CA ARG A 198 5.13 6.93 -23.72
C ARG A 198 3.94 7.76 -24.21
N ILE A 199 4.13 8.64 -25.18
CA ILE A 199 3.06 9.48 -25.73
C ILE A 199 2.21 8.64 -26.69
N PHE A 200 0.89 8.86 -26.67
CA PHE A 200 -0.14 8.13 -27.42
C PHE A 200 -0.11 6.61 -27.22
N LYS A 201 0.31 6.17 -26.04
CA LYS A 201 0.31 4.76 -25.68
C LYS A 201 -1.02 4.38 -25.06
N TRP A 202 -1.63 3.31 -25.56
CA TRP A 202 -2.83 2.72 -24.94
C TRP A 202 -2.48 2.13 -23.58
N VAL A 203 -3.40 2.31 -22.63
CA VAL A 203 -3.33 1.70 -21.29
C VAL A 203 -4.18 0.44 -21.35
N HIS A 204 -3.56 -0.69 -21.07
CA HIS A 204 -4.20 -2.02 -21.05
C HIS A 204 -4.44 -2.49 -19.63
#